data_89c85b6c0ecb8e59f95414d04aca3da2
#
_entry.id   89c85b6c0ecb8e59f95414d04aca3da2
#
_cell.length_a   1.000
_cell.length_b   1.000
_cell.length_c   1.000
_cell.angle_alpha   90.00
_cell.angle_beta   90.00
_cell.angle_gamma   90.00
#
_symmetry.space_group_name_H-M   'P 1'
#
loop_
_entity.id
_entity.type
_entity.pdbx_description
1 polymer ?
#
loop_
_entity_poly.entity_id
_entity_poly.type
_entity_poly.pdbx_seq_one_letter_code
_entity_poly.pdbx_strand_id
1 'polypeptide(L)'
;KSTLCLALCRFIEPFAGDIAIDGVSILKVGLADLRDRITVVPQDPALFEHTLRFNLDPDGKASDAEIMELIHKAALTNLVQRDPLGLDAMVHVKGGNLSSGEKQLICICRAILRKKKIVVMDEATANIDVQTEKTIHDLIKTEFRSSTVLTVAHRLNT
;
A
#
# COMPACT_ATOMS: atom_id res chain seq x y z
N LYS A 1 -8.84 -3.18 16.52
CA LYS A 1 -7.56 -3.38 15.81
C LYS A 1 -7.25 -2.19 14.90
N SER A 2 -8.15 -1.79 14.01
CA SER A 2 -7.97 -0.63 13.12
C SER A 2 -7.77 0.69 13.87
N THR A 3 -8.35 0.83 15.07
CA THR A 3 -8.13 1.98 15.96
C THR A 3 -6.65 2.22 16.28
N LEU A 4 -5.86 1.15 16.46
CA LEU A 4 -4.43 1.27 16.70
C LEU A 4 -3.69 1.86 15.48
N CYS A 5 -4.07 1.46 14.26
CA CYS A 5 -3.51 2.03 13.04
C CYS A 5 -3.83 3.52 12.90
N LEU A 6 -5.06 3.91 13.24
CA LEU A 6 -5.47 5.31 13.26
C LEU A 6 -4.70 6.12 14.31
N ALA A 7 -4.47 5.55 15.51
CA ALA A 7 -3.68 6.19 16.56
C ALA A 7 -2.21 6.32 16.16
N LEU A 8 -1.61 5.30 15.53
CA LEU A 8 -0.23 5.35 15.04
C LEU A 8 -0.02 6.46 14.01
N CYS A 9 -0.99 6.66 13.11
CA CYS A 9 -0.96 7.75 12.12
C CYS A 9 -1.48 9.09 12.67
N ARG A 10 -1.86 9.13 13.94
CA ARG A 10 -2.47 10.31 14.61
C ARG A 10 -3.67 10.87 13.85
N PHE A 11 -4.56 9.99 13.35
CA PHE A 11 -5.92 10.36 12.96
C PHE A 11 -6.82 10.49 14.20
N ILE A 12 -6.49 9.74 15.26
CA ILE A 12 -7.04 9.86 16.60
C ILE A 12 -5.88 10.00 17.58
N GLU A 13 -6.00 10.85 18.56
CA GLU A 13 -4.99 11.01 19.61
C GLU A 13 -5.36 10.17 20.84
N PRO A 14 -4.39 9.45 21.47
CA PRO A 14 -4.64 8.71 22.68
C PRO A 14 -4.94 9.69 23.83
N PHE A 15 -5.99 9.43 24.58
CA PHE A 15 -6.31 10.20 25.78
C PHE A 15 -5.43 9.81 26.98
N ALA A 16 -4.81 8.63 26.92
CA ALA A 16 -3.87 8.12 27.93
C ALA A 16 -2.86 7.15 27.29
N GLY A 17 -1.70 7.02 27.89
CA GLY A 17 -0.60 6.21 27.35
C GLY A 17 0.20 6.98 26.29
N ASP A 18 1.15 6.30 25.64
CA ASP A 18 2.00 6.84 24.59
C ASP A 18 2.31 5.79 23.54
N ILE A 19 2.56 6.23 22.32
CA ILE A 19 3.09 5.42 21.23
C ILE A 19 4.45 6.02 20.87
N ALA A 20 5.50 5.22 20.95
CA ALA A 20 6.84 5.65 20.59
C ALA A 20 7.38 4.85 19.40
N ILE A 21 8.09 5.53 18.51
CA ILE A 21 8.84 4.95 17.39
C ILE A 21 10.31 5.25 17.64
N ASP A 22 11.14 4.22 17.73
CA ASP A 22 12.58 4.32 18.04
C ASP A 22 12.84 5.20 19.28
N GLY A 23 12.00 5.05 20.32
CA GLY A 23 12.12 5.80 21.58
C GLY A 23 11.58 7.23 21.53
N VAL A 24 11.08 7.70 20.40
CA VAL A 24 10.49 9.03 20.24
C VAL A 24 8.97 8.93 20.24
N SER A 25 8.30 9.62 21.18
CA SER A 25 6.84 9.72 21.22
C SER A 25 6.31 10.34 19.93
N ILE A 26 5.29 9.71 19.31
CA ILE A 26 4.64 10.25 18.11
C ILE A 26 3.98 11.60 18.35
N LEU A 27 3.64 11.92 19.60
CA LEU A 27 3.04 13.20 19.97
C LEU A 27 4.06 14.36 19.94
N LYS A 28 5.37 14.04 20.00
CA LYS A 28 6.47 15.02 19.91
C LYS A 28 6.97 15.25 18.49
N VAL A 29 6.44 14.52 17.51
CA VAL A 29 6.80 14.65 16.09
C VAL A 29 5.73 15.43 15.35
N GLY A 30 6.12 16.26 14.38
CA GLY A 30 5.17 16.95 13.50
C GLY A 30 4.32 15.94 12.70
N LEU A 31 3.04 16.24 12.48
CA LEU A 31 2.12 15.33 11.76
C LEU A 31 2.62 15.00 10.34
N ALA A 32 3.15 15.99 9.63
CA ALA A 32 3.68 15.79 8.28
C ALA A 32 4.88 14.82 8.30
N ASP A 33 5.82 15.03 9.22
CA ASP A 33 7.01 14.18 9.36
C ASP A 33 6.64 12.75 9.78
N LEU A 34 5.70 12.59 10.72
CA LEU A 34 5.22 11.28 11.14
C LEU A 34 4.58 10.52 9.97
N ARG A 35 3.63 11.16 9.27
CA ARG A 35 2.89 10.53 8.16
C ARG A 35 3.75 10.30 6.93
N ASP A 36 4.79 11.12 6.72
CA ASP A 36 5.75 10.86 5.65
C ASP A 36 6.60 9.61 5.90
N ARG A 37 6.77 9.15 7.13
CA ARG A 37 7.56 7.96 7.49
C ARG A 37 6.74 6.67 7.51
N ILE A 38 5.42 6.77 7.44
CA ILE A 38 4.49 5.64 7.51
C ILE A 38 3.76 5.52 6.16
N THR A 39 3.64 4.31 5.66
CA THR A 39 2.69 4.01 4.57
C THR A 39 1.61 3.07 5.07
N VAL A 40 0.40 3.27 4.59
CA VAL A 40 -0.77 2.46 4.97
C VAL A 40 -1.32 1.78 3.72
N VAL A 41 -1.49 0.47 3.80
CA VAL A 41 -2.26 -0.32 2.84
C VAL A 41 -3.61 -0.62 3.49
N PRO A 42 -4.68 0.05 3.05
CA PRO A 42 -6.01 -0.12 3.66
C PRO A 42 -6.66 -1.43 3.21
N GLN A 43 -7.67 -1.87 3.98
CA GLN A 43 -8.50 -3.02 3.66
C GLN A 43 -9.23 -2.83 2.32
N ASP A 44 -9.85 -1.67 2.13
CA ASP A 44 -10.51 -1.29 0.89
C ASP A 44 -9.55 -0.48 0.00
N PRO A 45 -9.15 -0.98 -1.17
CA PRO A 45 -8.22 -0.29 -2.06
C PRO A 45 -8.74 1.07 -2.50
N ALA A 46 -8.03 2.14 -2.11
CA ALA A 46 -8.35 3.50 -2.53
C ALA A 46 -7.60 3.85 -3.83
N LEU A 47 -8.34 3.94 -4.94
CA LEU A 47 -7.83 4.33 -6.25
C LEU A 47 -8.46 5.65 -6.70
N PHE A 48 -7.66 6.43 -7.41
CA PHE A 48 -8.04 7.72 -7.95
C PHE A 48 -8.48 7.57 -9.41
N GLU A 49 -9.46 8.35 -9.83
CA GLU A 49 -9.79 8.52 -11.24
C GLU A 49 -8.69 9.33 -11.93
N HIS A 50 -7.63 8.61 -12.29
CA HIS A 50 -6.42 9.14 -12.88
C HIS A 50 -5.66 8.02 -13.60
N THR A 51 -4.52 8.29 -14.22
CA THR A 51 -3.71 7.27 -14.89
C THR A 51 -3.27 6.15 -13.93
N LEU A 52 -2.95 4.98 -14.48
CA LEU A 52 -2.36 3.88 -13.71
C LEU A 52 -1.03 4.31 -13.08
N ARG A 53 -0.19 5.06 -13.81
CA ARG A 53 1.03 5.67 -13.31
C ARG A 53 0.80 6.47 -12.04
N PHE A 54 -0.16 7.40 -12.07
CA PHE A 54 -0.50 8.21 -10.89
C PHE A 54 -0.98 7.35 -9.72
N ASN A 55 -1.74 6.31 -9.99
CA ASN A 55 -2.21 5.40 -8.96
C ASN A 55 -1.08 4.58 -8.32
N LEU A 56 -0.02 4.29 -9.06
CA LEU A 56 1.17 3.59 -8.56
C LEU A 56 2.13 4.55 -7.84
N ASP A 57 2.39 5.70 -8.41
CA ASP A 57 3.32 6.70 -7.86
C ASP A 57 2.73 8.11 -7.94
N PRO A 58 1.84 8.48 -7.01
CA PRO A 58 1.25 9.83 -6.98
C PRO A 58 2.27 10.93 -6.65
N ASP A 59 3.41 10.58 -6.05
CA ASP A 59 4.48 11.52 -5.72
C ASP A 59 5.40 11.80 -6.92
N GLY A 60 5.31 11.02 -8.00
CA GLY A 60 6.11 11.16 -9.22
C GLY A 60 7.62 10.97 -9.02
N LYS A 61 8.02 10.12 -8.05
CA LYS A 61 9.42 9.93 -7.66
C LYS A 61 10.07 8.69 -8.30
N ALA A 62 9.27 7.73 -8.73
CA ALA A 62 9.75 6.50 -9.33
C ALA A 62 9.98 6.66 -10.83
N SER A 63 11.04 6.07 -11.33
CA SER A 63 11.28 5.95 -12.77
C SER A 63 10.35 4.92 -13.41
N ASP A 64 10.12 5.04 -14.72
CA ASP A 64 9.35 4.05 -15.48
C ASP A 64 9.93 2.64 -15.37
N ALA A 65 11.25 2.53 -15.32
CA ALA A 65 11.92 1.24 -15.14
C ALA A 65 11.59 0.60 -13.78
N GLU A 66 11.62 1.37 -12.67
CA GLU A 66 11.24 0.89 -11.35
C GLU A 66 9.76 0.48 -11.29
N ILE A 67 8.88 1.28 -11.90
CA ILE A 67 7.45 0.97 -11.96
C ILE A 67 7.22 -0.33 -12.74
N MET A 68 7.83 -0.48 -13.92
CA MET A 68 7.66 -1.66 -14.76
C MET A 68 8.25 -2.93 -14.14
N GLU A 69 9.40 -2.84 -13.47
CA GLU A 69 9.99 -3.95 -12.73
C GLU A 69 9.01 -4.44 -11.63
N LEU A 70 8.44 -3.50 -10.88
CA LEU A 70 7.48 -3.84 -9.83
C LEU A 70 6.18 -4.41 -10.39
N ILE A 71 5.66 -3.88 -11.49
CA ILE A 71 4.50 -4.42 -12.21
C ILE A 71 4.74 -5.87 -12.62
N HIS A 72 5.93 -6.18 -13.13
CA HIS A 72 6.29 -7.54 -13.47
C HIS A 72 6.31 -8.46 -12.24
N LYS A 73 6.95 -8.04 -11.15
CA LYS A 73 6.95 -8.79 -9.87
C LYS A 73 5.55 -8.99 -9.30
N ALA A 74 4.67 -8.00 -9.47
CA ALA A 74 3.29 -8.05 -9.02
C ALA A 74 2.34 -8.83 -9.95
N ALA A 75 2.85 -9.44 -11.02
CA ALA A 75 2.06 -10.13 -12.05
C ALA A 75 0.98 -9.23 -12.69
N LEU A 76 1.20 -7.91 -12.74
CA LEU A 76 0.30 -6.92 -13.33
C LEU A 76 0.65 -6.56 -14.79
N THR A 77 1.57 -7.31 -15.43
CA THR A 77 2.01 -7.04 -16.81
C THR A 77 0.84 -7.01 -17.79
N ASN A 78 -0.10 -7.96 -17.66
CA ASN A 78 -1.29 -8.01 -18.51
C ASN A 78 -2.20 -6.79 -18.34
N LEU A 79 -2.24 -6.21 -17.14
CA LEU A 79 -3.00 -4.97 -16.87
C LEU A 79 -2.46 -3.81 -17.71
N VAL A 80 -1.14 -3.67 -17.79
CA VAL A 80 -0.50 -2.60 -18.57
C VAL A 80 -0.61 -2.87 -20.07
N GLN A 81 -0.49 -4.13 -20.50
CA GLN A 81 -0.50 -4.50 -21.92
C GLN A 81 -1.89 -4.48 -22.58
N ARG A 82 -2.98 -4.61 -21.80
CA ARG A 82 -4.34 -4.63 -22.34
C ARG A 82 -4.83 -3.27 -22.85
N ASP A 83 -4.16 -2.18 -22.47
CA ASP A 83 -4.46 -0.83 -22.94
C ASP A 83 -3.27 -0.29 -23.74
N PRO A 84 -3.48 0.25 -24.95
CA PRO A 84 -2.41 0.85 -25.78
C PRO A 84 -1.66 1.98 -25.09
N LEU A 85 -2.29 2.67 -24.12
CA LEU A 85 -1.67 3.75 -23.35
C LEU A 85 -0.79 3.24 -22.21
N GLY A 86 -0.80 1.94 -21.93
CA GLY A 86 0.07 1.31 -20.92
C GLY A 86 -0.08 1.93 -19.53
N LEU A 87 0.97 2.53 -19.00
CA LEU A 87 0.95 3.21 -17.70
C LEU A 87 0.07 4.47 -17.69
N ASP A 88 -0.19 5.06 -18.83
CA ASP A 88 -1.03 6.25 -18.95
C ASP A 88 -2.52 5.92 -19.17
N ALA A 89 -2.87 4.62 -19.19
CA ALA A 89 -4.25 4.15 -19.20
C ALA A 89 -5.02 4.67 -17.97
N MET A 90 -6.27 5.07 -18.19
CA MET A 90 -7.12 5.64 -17.14
C MET A 90 -7.71 4.57 -16.24
N VAL A 91 -7.58 4.78 -14.95
CA VAL A 91 -8.32 4.06 -13.91
C VAL A 91 -9.65 4.79 -13.70
N HIS A 92 -10.75 4.07 -13.86
CA HIS A 92 -12.10 4.64 -13.72
C HIS A 92 -12.44 4.87 -12.24
N VAL A 93 -13.54 5.58 -11.99
CA VAL A 93 -14.06 5.85 -10.64
C VAL A 93 -14.02 4.58 -9.78
N LYS A 94 -13.38 4.66 -8.62
CA LYS A 94 -13.20 3.54 -7.68
C LYS A 94 -12.58 2.28 -8.31
N GLY A 95 -11.81 2.44 -9.39
CA GLY A 95 -11.21 1.31 -10.10
C GLY A 95 -12.25 0.42 -10.80
N GLY A 96 -13.32 0.97 -11.35
CA GLY A 96 -14.41 0.19 -11.96
C GLY A 96 -14.00 -0.72 -13.11
N ASN A 97 -12.86 -0.45 -13.74
CA ASN A 97 -12.26 -1.25 -14.81
C ASN A 97 -11.20 -2.25 -14.33
N LEU A 98 -11.06 -2.46 -13.01
CA LEU A 98 -10.07 -3.33 -12.39
C LEU A 98 -10.75 -4.41 -11.53
N SER A 99 -10.15 -5.60 -11.48
CA SER A 99 -10.54 -6.65 -10.53
C SER A 99 -10.16 -6.26 -9.09
N SER A 100 -10.76 -6.93 -8.09
CA SER A 100 -10.42 -6.71 -6.68
C SER A 100 -8.93 -6.99 -6.38
N GLY A 101 -8.38 -8.05 -6.97
CA GLY A 101 -6.96 -8.39 -6.86
C GLY A 101 -6.04 -7.34 -7.49
N GLU A 102 -6.35 -6.84 -8.69
CA GLU A 102 -5.58 -5.78 -9.34
C GLU A 102 -5.58 -4.49 -8.52
N LYS A 103 -6.73 -4.10 -7.95
CA LYS A 103 -6.84 -2.93 -7.07
C LYS A 103 -5.92 -3.07 -5.86
N GLN A 104 -5.94 -4.22 -5.21
CA GLN A 104 -5.12 -4.46 -4.03
C GLN A 104 -3.62 -4.48 -4.37
N LEU A 105 -3.25 -5.14 -5.46
CA LEU A 105 -1.87 -5.16 -5.94
C LEU A 105 -1.35 -3.76 -6.26
N ILE A 106 -2.16 -2.90 -6.89
CA ILE A 106 -1.81 -1.50 -7.15
C ILE A 106 -1.55 -0.74 -5.84
N CYS A 107 -2.39 -0.93 -4.80
CA CYS A 107 -2.18 -0.28 -3.50
C CYS A 107 -0.90 -0.78 -2.81
N ILE A 108 -0.57 -2.06 -2.94
CA ILE A 108 0.68 -2.63 -2.41
C ILE A 108 1.88 -2.11 -3.20
N CYS A 109 1.83 -2.07 -4.53
CA CYS A 109 2.87 -1.49 -5.37
C CYS A 109 3.12 -0.01 -5.02
N ARG A 110 2.06 0.77 -4.82
CA ARG A 110 2.16 2.15 -4.32
C ARG A 110 2.92 2.22 -3.00
N ALA A 111 2.61 1.34 -2.06
CA ALA A 111 3.28 1.28 -0.76
C ALA A 111 4.77 0.92 -0.89
N ILE A 112 5.12 0.00 -1.79
CA ILE A 112 6.51 -0.40 -2.08
C ILE A 112 7.29 0.78 -2.69
N LEU A 113 6.73 1.45 -3.71
CA LEU A 113 7.38 2.59 -4.39
C LEU A 113 7.64 3.77 -3.44
N ARG A 114 6.83 3.93 -2.40
CA ARG A 114 7.05 4.95 -1.36
C ARG A 114 8.28 4.68 -0.49
N LYS A 115 8.84 3.49 -0.47
CA LYS A 115 10.09 3.08 0.23
C LYS A 115 10.12 3.53 1.70
N LYS A 116 8.99 3.42 2.43
CA LYS A 116 8.90 3.84 3.83
C LYS A 116 9.37 2.74 4.78
N LYS A 117 9.90 3.15 5.96
CA LYS A 117 10.39 2.21 6.98
C LYS A 117 9.29 1.57 7.81
N ILE A 118 8.12 2.18 7.86
CA ILE A 118 6.98 1.67 8.62
C ILE A 118 5.83 1.46 7.64
N VAL A 119 5.33 0.23 7.60
CA VAL A 119 4.23 -0.18 6.73
C VAL A 119 3.10 -0.74 7.61
N VAL A 120 1.93 -0.17 7.49
CA VAL A 120 0.73 -0.63 8.19
C VAL A 120 -0.20 -1.28 7.16
N MET A 121 -0.58 -2.52 7.40
CA MET A 121 -1.48 -3.28 6.53
C MET A 121 -2.74 -3.65 7.30
N ASP A 122 -3.88 -3.20 6.83
CA ASP A 122 -5.18 -3.58 7.39
C ASP A 122 -5.85 -4.58 6.46
N GLU A 123 -5.82 -5.87 6.83
CA GLU A 123 -6.49 -6.99 6.14
C GLU A 123 -6.33 -7.00 4.61
N ALA A 124 -5.11 -6.79 4.12
CA ALA A 124 -4.78 -6.54 2.71
C ALA A 124 -5.12 -7.70 1.73
N THR A 125 -5.62 -8.84 2.21
CA THR A 125 -5.96 -10.02 1.37
C THR A 125 -7.41 -10.47 1.47
N ALA A 126 -8.30 -9.65 2.03
CA ALA A 126 -9.72 -9.99 2.10
C ALA A 126 -10.36 -10.04 0.71
N ASN A 127 -11.12 -11.11 0.43
CA ASN A 127 -11.90 -11.28 -0.81
C ASN A 127 -11.08 -11.34 -2.12
N ILE A 128 -9.86 -11.88 -2.04
CA ILE A 128 -8.95 -12.06 -3.18
C ILE A 128 -8.80 -13.56 -3.48
N ASP A 129 -8.54 -13.90 -4.74
CA ASP A 129 -8.26 -15.27 -5.14
C ASP A 129 -6.88 -15.74 -4.60
N VAL A 130 -6.74 -17.06 -4.44
CA VAL A 130 -5.57 -17.69 -3.83
C VAL A 130 -4.25 -17.34 -4.54
N GLN A 131 -4.27 -17.22 -5.86
CA GLN A 131 -3.05 -16.92 -6.62
C GLN A 131 -2.60 -15.48 -6.39
N THR A 132 -3.53 -14.53 -6.40
CA THR A 132 -3.25 -13.12 -6.10
C THR A 132 -2.80 -12.96 -4.65
N GLU A 133 -3.45 -13.67 -3.70
CA GLU A 133 -3.03 -13.66 -2.29
C GLU A 133 -1.58 -14.10 -2.14
N LYS A 134 -1.18 -15.20 -2.80
CA LYS A 134 0.21 -15.67 -2.80
C LYS A 134 1.17 -14.61 -3.35
N THR A 135 0.83 -13.99 -4.48
CA THR A 135 1.64 -12.91 -5.06
C THR A 135 1.83 -11.76 -4.08
N ILE A 136 0.76 -11.35 -3.38
CA ILE A 136 0.79 -10.31 -2.35
C ILE A 136 1.75 -10.70 -1.21
N HIS A 137 1.63 -11.92 -0.69
CA HIS A 137 2.52 -12.41 0.38
C HIS A 137 3.99 -12.41 -0.05
N ASP A 138 4.28 -12.88 -1.25
CA ASP A 138 5.64 -12.91 -1.79
C ASP A 138 6.21 -11.49 -1.95
N LEU A 139 5.43 -10.54 -2.45
CA LEU A 139 5.82 -9.12 -2.54
C LEU A 139 6.09 -8.52 -1.16
N ILE A 140 5.20 -8.71 -0.20
CA ILE A 140 5.37 -8.20 1.16
C ILE A 140 6.67 -8.75 1.77
N LYS A 141 6.91 -10.05 1.64
CA LYS A 141 8.07 -10.73 2.18
C LYS A 141 9.38 -10.30 1.55
N THR A 142 9.37 -9.99 0.26
CA THR A 142 10.58 -9.60 -0.48
C THR A 142 10.87 -8.12 -0.42
N GLU A 143 9.87 -7.28 -0.68
CA GLU A 143 10.07 -5.83 -0.87
C GLU A 143 10.10 -5.06 0.46
N PHE A 144 9.46 -5.58 1.52
CA PHE A 144 9.46 -4.92 2.84
C PHE A 144 10.45 -5.53 3.85
N ARG A 145 11.47 -6.27 3.40
CA ARG A 145 12.49 -6.87 4.28
C ARG A 145 13.21 -5.87 5.20
N SER A 146 13.38 -4.64 4.75
CA SER A 146 14.05 -3.56 5.50
C SER A 146 13.08 -2.63 6.22
N SER A 147 11.80 -2.98 6.28
CA SER A 147 10.74 -2.19 6.89
C SER A 147 10.11 -2.92 8.08
N THR A 148 9.61 -2.17 9.03
CA THR A 148 8.73 -2.70 10.08
C THR A 148 7.32 -2.80 9.53
N VAL A 149 6.80 -4.02 9.41
CA VAL A 149 5.45 -4.27 8.91
C VAL A 149 4.52 -4.58 10.07
N LEU A 150 3.49 -3.77 10.24
CA LEU A 150 2.41 -3.97 11.19
C LEU A 150 1.17 -4.46 10.44
N THR A 151 0.81 -5.72 10.64
CA THR A 151 -0.36 -6.31 9.98
C THR A 151 -1.51 -6.47 10.96
N VAL A 152 -2.67 -5.92 10.62
CA VAL A 152 -3.95 -6.21 11.27
C VAL A 152 -4.59 -7.37 10.53
N ALA A 153 -4.56 -8.57 11.14
CA ALA A 153 -5.14 -9.76 10.56
C ALA A 153 -6.44 -10.18 11.28
N HIS A 154 -7.42 -10.59 10.51
CA HIS A 154 -8.63 -11.26 11.00
C HIS A 154 -8.59 -12.78 10.76
N ARG A 155 -7.78 -13.26 9.84
CA ARG A 155 -7.56 -14.69 9.58
C ARG A 155 -6.21 -15.10 10.15
N LEU A 156 -6.21 -16.08 11.05
CA LEU A 156 -4.99 -16.60 11.72
C LEU A 156 -4.34 -17.76 10.96
N ASN A 157 -4.82 -18.11 9.77
CA ASN A 157 -4.36 -19.27 8.99
C ASN A 157 -3.49 -18.87 7.78
N THR A 158 -2.57 -17.97 7.99
CA THR A 158 -1.54 -17.64 6.98
C THR A 158 -0.16 -17.80 7.57
#